data_e8eed17d616dcc86b5e59ccce3dc0750
#
_entry.id   e8eed17d616dcc86b5e59ccce3dc0750
#
_cell.length_a   1.000
_cell.length_b   1.000
_cell.length_c   1.000
_cell.angle_alpha   90.00
_cell.angle_beta   90.00
_cell.angle_gamma   90.00
#
_symmetry.space_group_name_H-M   'P 1'
#
loop_
_entity.id
_entity.type
_entity.pdbx_description
1 polymer ?
#
loop_
_entity_poly.entity_id
_entity_poly.type
_entity_poly.pdbx_seq_one_letter_code
_entity_poly.pdbx_strand_id
1 'polypeptide(L)'
;RNKRAQQKNTTPKSAPAKRNSEARDVDGFDADGIGTVRVVSRSSAPMRDAEPVISSVPQFSADDDKDEVAETTQDDFSAEQDEPQQIKAKGNWKDVYVINIAAREGSYIYGRDLKHALRILGFRFGEMDIFHRHLEMDGEGEVLFSMINMIKPGTFEPSKMDRLMTPGVSLFMQLPAAGRGLAHFDLMLKAADKLASEVDGILLDASRQPLSEYYLTQCRDELKDYDHQ
;
A
#
# COMPACT_ATOMS: atom_id res chain seq x y z
N ARG A 1 -59.48 35.83 -26.61
CA ARG A 1 -60.74 35.18 -26.09
C ARG A 1 -60.32 33.92 -25.34
N ASN A 2 -60.35 34.07 -23.98
CA ASN A 2 -61.15 33.29 -22.99
C ASN A 2 -60.65 31.84 -22.83
N LYS A 3 -60.47 31.31 -21.63
CA LYS A 3 -60.93 31.55 -20.22
C LYS A 3 -60.00 30.71 -19.31
N ARG A 4 -59.45 31.25 -18.36
CA ARG A 4 -59.47 31.13 -16.91
C ARG A 4 -60.37 29.97 -16.36
N ALA A 5 -59.78 29.02 -15.63
CA ALA A 5 -60.41 28.29 -14.58
C ALA A 5 -59.41 27.99 -13.45
N GLN A 6 -59.67 28.65 -12.32
CA GLN A 6 -59.09 28.40 -11.00
C GLN A 6 -59.85 27.19 -10.41
N GLN A 7 -59.15 26.32 -9.71
CA GLN A 7 -59.72 25.48 -8.64
C GLN A 7 -58.70 25.33 -7.54
N LYS A 8 -59.03 25.80 -6.55
CA LYS A 8 -59.14 25.90 -5.11
C LYS A 8 -58.51 24.69 -4.37
N ASN A 9 -57.67 25.11 -3.39
CA ASN A 9 -57.27 24.40 -2.18
C ASN A 9 -58.36 23.62 -1.51
N THR A 10 -58.04 22.41 -1.05
CA THR A 10 -58.51 21.90 0.23
C THR A 10 -57.47 20.92 0.80
N THR A 11 -56.87 21.32 1.89
CA THR A 11 -56.18 20.46 2.85
C THR A 11 -57.22 19.67 3.67
N PRO A 12 -56.92 18.44 4.05
CA PRO A 12 -57.46 17.88 5.26
C PRO A 12 -56.36 17.65 6.32
N LYS A 13 -56.76 18.04 7.45
CA LYS A 13 -56.25 18.07 8.79
C LYS A 13 -55.81 16.69 9.27
N SER A 14 -54.70 16.65 9.95
CA SER A 14 -54.10 15.55 10.67
C SER A 14 -54.98 14.90 11.72
N ALA A 15 -54.90 13.58 11.81
CA ALA A 15 -55.22 12.82 13.01
C ALA A 15 -53.98 11.96 13.40
N PRO A 16 -53.70 11.73 14.69
CA PRO A 16 -52.48 11.10 15.15
C PRO A 16 -52.60 9.57 15.05
N ALA A 17 -51.68 8.97 14.33
CA ALA A 17 -51.55 7.53 14.31
C ALA A 17 -50.77 7.04 15.54
N LYS A 18 -51.36 6.07 16.16
CA LYS A 18 -50.93 5.32 17.32
C LYS A 18 -49.57 4.69 17.09
N ARG A 19 -48.70 4.79 18.09
CA ARG A 19 -47.50 3.97 18.25
C ARG A 19 -47.87 2.50 18.12
N ASN A 20 -47.28 1.84 17.15
CA ASN A 20 -47.31 0.39 17.10
C ASN A 20 -45.96 -0.10 17.60
N SER A 21 -46.06 -0.95 18.59
CA SER A 21 -44.99 -1.61 19.32
C SER A 21 -44.19 -2.52 18.42
N GLU A 22 -42.88 -2.37 18.52
CA GLU A 22 -41.86 -3.41 18.57
C GLU A 22 -42.11 -4.69 17.75
N ALA A 23 -41.59 -4.72 16.54
CA ALA A 23 -41.19 -5.97 15.92
C ALA A 23 -39.69 -6.11 16.13
N ARG A 24 -39.29 -6.91 17.11
CA ARG A 24 -37.91 -7.43 17.24
C ARG A 24 -37.80 -8.62 16.29
N ASP A 25 -36.77 -8.62 15.47
CA ASP A 25 -36.44 -9.80 14.71
C ASP A 25 -35.82 -10.87 15.63
N VAL A 26 -35.71 -12.10 15.13
CA VAL A 26 -35.40 -13.31 15.90
C VAL A 26 -33.95 -13.26 16.46
N ASP A 27 -33.13 -12.29 16.01
CA ASP A 27 -31.70 -12.16 16.36
C ASP A 27 -31.39 -11.07 17.39
N GLY A 28 -32.41 -10.33 17.87
CA GLY A 28 -32.28 -9.40 19.01
C GLY A 28 -31.61 -8.07 18.73
N PHE A 29 -31.64 -7.62 17.50
CA PHE A 29 -31.19 -6.29 17.08
C PHE A 29 -32.34 -5.34 16.86
N ASP A 30 -32.14 -4.06 17.19
CA ASP A 30 -33.10 -2.98 16.86
C ASP A 30 -33.00 -2.64 15.36
N ALA A 31 -34.01 -1.95 14.81
CA ALA A 31 -34.09 -1.57 13.40
C ALA A 31 -32.89 -0.74 12.89
N ASP A 32 -32.06 -0.21 13.79
CA ASP A 32 -30.83 0.53 13.50
C ASP A 32 -29.55 -0.33 13.63
N GLY A 33 -29.66 -1.65 13.89
CA GLY A 33 -28.54 -2.58 13.85
C GLY A 33 -27.56 -2.49 15.04
N ILE A 34 -27.94 -1.83 16.14
CA ILE A 34 -27.07 -1.66 17.33
C ILE A 34 -27.50 -2.63 18.42
N GLY A 35 -26.74 -3.69 18.62
CA GLY A 35 -26.94 -4.66 19.68
C GLY A 35 -26.51 -4.12 21.06
N THR A 36 -27.30 -4.43 22.09
CA THR A 36 -26.97 -4.10 23.49
C THR A 36 -25.74 -4.85 23.96
N VAL A 37 -24.71 -4.13 24.43
CA VAL A 37 -23.49 -4.70 24.99
C VAL A 37 -23.81 -5.43 26.32
N ARG A 38 -23.71 -6.75 26.33
CA ARG A 38 -23.78 -7.55 27.56
C ARG A 38 -22.41 -7.58 28.24
N VAL A 39 -22.29 -6.91 29.35
CA VAL A 39 -21.14 -7.06 30.25
C VAL A 39 -21.23 -8.41 30.94
N VAL A 40 -20.38 -9.36 30.58
CA VAL A 40 -20.26 -10.65 31.25
C VAL A 40 -19.30 -10.45 32.44
N SER A 41 -19.86 -10.28 33.64
CA SER A 41 -19.08 -10.33 34.87
C SER A 41 -18.57 -11.76 35.08
N ARG A 42 -17.26 -11.96 35.03
CA ARG A 42 -16.64 -13.22 35.41
C ARG A 42 -16.68 -13.33 36.92
N SER A 43 -17.46 -14.27 37.42
CA SER A 43 -17.47 -14.73 38.80
C SER A 43 -16.13 -15.33 39.15
N SER A 44 -15.47 -14.78 40.15
CA SER A 44 -14.26 -15.31 40.77
C SER A 44 -14.58 -16.58 41.58
N ALA A 45 -14.00 -17.70 41.18
CA ALA A 45 -13.93 -18.90 42.00
C ALA A 45 -12.65 -18.88 42.86
N PRO A 46 -12.65 -19.45 44.08
CA PRO A 46 -11.57 -19.25 45.06
C PRO A 46 -10.32 -20.08 44.73
N MET A 47 -9.19 -19.45 45.01
CA MET A 47 -7.85 -20.07 45.02
C MET A 47 -7.82 -21.27 45.98
N ARG A 48 -7.32 -22.38 45.49
CA ARG A 48 -6.72 -23.43 46.32
C ARG A 48 -5.21 -23.35 46.16
N ASP A 49 -4.55 -23.19 47.28
CA ASP A 49 -3.11 -23.28 47.44
C ASP A 49 -2.60 -24.65 46.97
N ALA A 50 -1.65 -24.64 46.04
CA ALA A 50 -0.78 -25.78 45.80
C ALA A 50 0.62 -25.22 45.54
N GLU A 51 1.53 -25.52 46.45
CA GLU A 51 2.95 -25.18 46.38
C GLU A 51 3.62 -25.87 45.19
N PRO A 52 4.58 -25.20 44.51
CA PRO A 52 5.35 -25.83 43.45
C PRO A 52 6.46 -26.68 44.04
N VAL A 53 6.44 -27.97 43.73
CA VAL A 53 7.55 -28.87 44.02
C VAL A 53 8.70 -28.55 43.09
N ILE A 54 9.79 -28.05 43.66
CA ILE A 54 11.07 -27.86 42.98
C ILE A 54 11.70 -29.23 42.82
N SER A 55 11.84 -29.72 41.61
CA SER A 55 12.58 -30.94 41.29
C SER A 55 13.69 -30.68 40.29
N SER A 56 14.91 -30.76 40.84
CA SER A 56 16.20 -31.11 40.25
C SER A 56 16.70 -30.35 39.01
N VAL A 57 17.62 -29.47 39.32
CA VAL A 57 18.67 -28.98 38.42
C VAL A 57 19.72 -30.09 38.23
N PRO A 58 20.14 -30.45 37.02
CA PRO A 58 21.38 -31.23 36.87
C PRO A 58 22.58 -30.32 37.06
N GLN A 59 23.37 -30.62 38.09
CA GLN A 59 24.74 -30.10 38.25
C GLN A 59 25.61 -30.67 37.15
N PHE A 60 26.23 -29.80 36.38
CA PHE A 60 27.35 -30.15 35.55
C PHE A 60 28.64 -29.82 36.29
N SER A 61 29.40 -30.86 36.57
CA SER A 61 30.72 -30.76 37.17
C SER A 61 31.73 -30.23 36.15
N ALA A 62 32.53 -29.31 36.62
CA ALA A 62 33.73 -28.87 35.96
C ALA A 62 34.80 -29.94 36.07
N ASP A 63 35.36 -30.32 34.90
CA ASP A 63 36.71 -30.88 34.81
C ASP A 63 37.45 -30.17 33.68
N ASP A 64 38.63 -29.73 34.06
CA ASP A 64 39.65 -29.09 33.24
C ASP A 64 39.98 -29.88 31.98
N ASP A 65 40.09 -29.18 30.83
CA ASP A 65 41.28 -29.34 29.99
C ASP A 65 41.45 -28.10 29.05
N LYS A 66 42.69 -27.75 28.94
CA LYS A 66 43.27 -26.55 28.30
C LYS A 66 43.22 -26.58 26.79
N ASP A 67 43.34 -25.36 26.29
CA ASP A 67 43.91 -24.94 25.00
C ASP A 67 43.04 -25.10 23.74
N GLU A 68 42.42 -23.96 23.30
CA GLU A 68 42.77 -23.30 22.07
C GLU A 68 42.05 -21.97 21.93
N VAL A 69 42.84 -20.93 21.71
CA VAL A 69 42.40 -19.56 21.46
C VAL A 69 41.85 -19.52 20.05
N ALA A 70 40.51 -19.48 19.90
CA ALA A 70 39.89 -19.07 18.65
C ALA A 70 39.42 -17.63 18.79
N GLU A 71 40.08 -16.77 18.04
CA GLU A 71 39.80 -15.36 17.82
C GLU A 71 38.28 -15.17 17.48
N THR A 72 37.57 -14.53 18.39
CA THR A 72 36.24 -14.03 18.10
C THR A 72 36.38 -12.81 17.21
N THR A 73 36.23 -12.98 15.92
CA THR A 73 36.05 -11.88 14.98
C THR A 73 34.74 -11.17 15.38
N GLN A 74 34.93 -9.97 15.92
CA GLN A 74 33.86 -8.98 16.02
C GLN A 74 33.40 -8.67 14.59
N ASP A 75 32.23 -9.13 14.22
CA ASP A 75 31.54 -8.63 13.04
C ASP A 75 31.19 -7.17 13.28
N ASP A 76 32.08 -6.34 12.78
CA ASP A 76 31.93 -4.90 12.62
C ASP A 76 30.77 -4.68 11.65
N PHE A 77 29.59 -4.38 12.17
CA PHE A 77 28.46 -3.88 11.40
C PHE A 77 28.77 -2.46 10.94
N SER A 78 29.75 -2.35 10.03
CA SER A 78 29.88 -1.16 9.20
C SER A 78 28.62 -1.03 8.37
N ALA A 79 27.79 -0.06 8.73
CA ALA A 79 26.71 0.42 7.85
C ALA A 79 27.36 1.01 6.60
N GLU A 80 27.72 0.16 5.65
CA GLU A 80 27.98 0.60 4.29
C GLU A 80 26.72 1.26 3.77
N GLN A 81 26.79 2.57 3.61
CA GLN A 81 25.84 3.35 2.83
C GLN A 81 25.98 2.88 1.38
N ASP A 82 25.25 1.83 1.07
CA ASP A 82 25.17 1.25 -0.26
C ASP A 82 24.40 2.22 -1.15
N GLU A 83 25.14 3.02 -1.91
CA GLU A 83 24.56 3.83 -2.99
C GLU A 83 23.70 2.92 -3.87
N PRO A 84 22.53 3.38 -4.31
CA PRO A 84 21.63 2.56 -5.12
C PRO A 84 22.34 2.16 -6.40
N GLN A 85 22.73 0.90 -6.51
CA GLN A 85 23.25 0.37 -7.77
C GLN A 85 22.13 0.51 -8.80
N GLN A 86 22.35 1.43 -9.72
CA GLN A 86 21.48 1.66 -10.87
C GLN A 86 21.32 0.32 -11.60
N ILE A 87 20.09 -0.07 -11.83
CA ILE A 87 19.76 -1.19 -12.71
C ILE A 87 20.39 -0.86 -14.05
N LYS A 88 21.43 -1.62 -14.43
CA LYS A 88 22.09 -1.46 -15.74
C LYS A 88 21.21 -2.05 -16.83
N ALA A 89 20.11 -1.39 -17.16
CA ALA A 89 19.50 -1.58 -18.46
C ALA A 89 20.46 -0.98 -19.52
N LYS A 90 20.59 -1.66 -20.62
CA LYS A 90 21.38 -1.19 -21.76
C LYS A 90 20.62 -0.06 -22.47
N GLY A 91 20.53 1.12 -21.87
CA GLY A 91 19.86 2.28 -22.41
C GLY A 91 20.52 3.56 -21.89
N ASN A 92 20.45 4.61 -22.67
CA ASN A 92 20.92 5.92 -22.29
C ASN A 92 19.93 6.48 -21.25
N TRP A 93 20.27 6.44 -19.96
CA TRP A 93 19.42 6.81 -18.82
C TRP A 93 18.99 8.30 -18.79
N LYS A 94 19.35 9.08 -19.77
CA LYS A 94 18.96 10.49 -19.87
C LYS A 94 17.46 10.69 -20.06
N ASP A 95 16.74 9.63 -20.43
CA ASP A 95 15.33 9.69 -20.85
C ASP A 95 14.44 8.82 -19.95
N VAL A 96 14.76 8.71 -18.66
CA VAL A 96 13.96 7.96 -17.68
C VAL A 96 13.32 8.91 -16.69
N TYR A 97 12.01 8.86 -16.60
CA TYR A 97 11.20 9.61 -15.65
C TYR A 97 10.76 8.71 -14.50
N VAL A 98 10.99 9.15 -13.27
CA VAL A 98 10.76 8.34 -12.06
C VAL A 98 9.87 9.11 -11.08
N ILE A 99 8.90 8.40 -10.50
CA ILE A 99 8.12 8.84 -9.34
C ILE A 99 8.24 7.76 -8.28
N ASN A 100 8.68 8.15 -7.10
CA ASN A 100 8.83 7.25 -5.98
C ASN A 100 7.62 7.33 -5.06
N ILE A 101 7.23 6.20 -4.47
CA ILE A 101 6.21 6.11 -3.44
C ILE A 101 6.86 5.44 -2.24
N ALA A 102 7.06 6.20 -1.18
CA ALA A 102 7.67 5.71 0.04
C ALA A 102 6.63 5.55 1.16
N ALA A 103 6.87 4.60 2.04
CA ALA A 103 6.14 4.52 3.30
C ALA A 103 6.42 5.77 4.14
N ARG A 104 5.50 6.13 5.02
CA ARG A 104 5.74 7.18 6.03
C ARG A 104 6.84 6.73 6.98
N GLU A 105 7.49 7.71 7.59
CA GLU A 105 8.57 7.45 8.56
C GLU A 105 8.13 6.44 9.64
N GLY A 106 8.96 5.43 9.88
CA GLY A 106 8.66 4.35 10.82
C GLY A 106 7.63 3.32 10.35
N SER A 107 7.18 3.38 9.10
CA SER A 107 6.17 2.51 8.49
C SER A 107 6.74 1.68 7.35
N TYR A 108 5.91 0.74 6.86
CA TYR A 108 6.17 -0.05 5.65
C TYR A 108 4.93 -0.12 4.77
N ILE A 109 5.13 -0.23 3.48
CA ILE A 109 4.08 -0.62 2.53
C ILE A 109 3.95 -2.15 2.60
N TYR A 110 2.74 -2.62 2.89
CA TYR A 110 2.44 -4.04 2.94
C TYR A 110 2.05 -4.56 1.56
N GLY A 111 2.64 -5.69 1.18
CA GLY A 111 2.43 -6.26 -0.15
C GLY A 111 0.99 -6.70 -0.42
N ARG A 112 0.21 -6.97 0.61
CA ARG A 112 -1.23 -7.25 0.47
C ARG A 112 -1.99 -6.03 -0.05
N ASP A 113 -1.73 -4.86 0.52
CA ASP A 113 -2.39 -3.60 0.14
C ASP A 113 -1.88 -3.14 -1.23
N LEU A 114 -0.57 -3.29 -1.45
CA LEU A 114 0.05 -3.06 -2.75
C LEU A 114 -0.55 -3.93 -3.85
N LYS A 115 -0.71 -5.24 -3.63
CA LYS A 115 -1.30 -6.19 -4.57
C LYS A 115 -2.75 -5.82 -4.94
N HIS A 116 -3.52 -5.36 -3.95
CA HIS A 116 -4.89 -4.88 -4.18
C HIS A 116 -4.90 -3.66 -5.10
N ALA A 117 -4.11 -2.64 -4.77
CA ALA A 117 -4.00 -1.40 -5.53
C ALA A 117 -3.49 -1.65 -6.96
N LEU A 118 -2.46 -2.47 -7.14
CA LEU A 118 -1.91 -2.82 -8.46
C LEU A 118 -2.96 -3.45 -9.38
N ARG A 119 -3.79 -4.33 -8.84
CA ARG A 119 -4.87 -4.96 -9.61
C ARG A 119 -5.89 -3.94 -10.10
N ILE A 120 -6.29 -3.00 -9.24
CA ILE A 120 -7.24 -1.92 -9.60
C ILE A 120 -6.65 -1.01 -10.67
N LEU A 121 -5.35 -0.72 -10.58
CA LEU A 121 -4.64 0.17 -11.50
C LEU A 121 -4.20 -0.53 -12.81
N GLY A 122 -4.52 -1.81 -12.98
CA GLY A 122 -4.22 -2.57 -14.19
C GLY A 122 -2.75 -2.92 -14.38
N PHE A 123 -1.96 -2.96 -13.29
CA PHE A 123 -0.61 -3.48 -13.36
C PHE A 123 -0.61 -5.00 -13.49
N ARG A 124 0.33 -5.50 -14.29
CA ARG A 124 0.57 -6.93 -14.50
C ARG A 124 2.01 -7.26 -14.14
N PHE A 125 2.19 -8.38 -13.48
CA PHE A 125 3.50 -8.95 -13.24
C PHE A 125 4.03 -9.54 -14.55
N GLY A 126 5.30 -9.27 -14.89
CA GLY A 126 5.85 -9.65 -16.17
C GLY A 126 7.37 -9.74 -16.19
N GLU A 127 7.97 -9.28 -17.26
CA GLU A 127 9.41 -9.34 -17.51
C GLU A 127 10.22 -8.71 -16.37
N MET A 128 11.45 -9.18 -16.19
CA MET A 128 12.38 -8.73 -15.14
C MET A 128 11.83 -8.91 -13.71
N ASP A 129 10.79 -9.72 -13.51
CA ASP A 129 10.13 -9.93 -12.21
C ASP A 129 9.61 -8.65 -11.57
N ILE A 130 9.09 -7.72 -12.39
CA ILE A 130 8.50 -6.46 -11.96
C ILE A 130 7.06 -6.30 -12.46
N PHE A 131 6.38 -5.26 -12.03
CA PHE A 131 5.04 -4.94 -12.50
C PHE A 131 5.07 -3.92 -13.63
N HIS A 132 4.25 -4.14 -14.64
CA HIS A 132 4.10 -3.27 -15.82
C HIS A 132 2.68 -2.78 -15.94
N ARG A 133 2.51 -1.54 -16.39
CA ARG A 133 1.23 -0.99 -16.80
C ARG A 133 1.25 -0.87 -18.32
N HIS A 134 0.41 -1.65 -18.95
CA HIS A 134 0.24 -1.67 -20.40
C HIS A 134 -0.80 -0.63 -20.85
N LEU A 135 -0.89 -0.42 -22.14
CA LEU A 135 -1.89 0.47 -22.73
C LEU A 135 -3.30 0.01 -22.34
N GLU A 136 -3.58 -1.28 -22.46
CA GLU A 136 -4.84 -1.87 -22.06
C GLU A 136 -4.81 -2.34 -20.60
N MET A 137 -5.97 -2.33 -19.94
CA MET A 137 -6.09 -2.69 -18.53
C MET A 137 -5.95 -4.21 -18.28
N ASP A 138 -6.17 -5.02 -19.31
CA ASP A 138 -6.02 -6.49 -19.27
C ASP A 138 -4.56 -6.95 -19.38
N GLY A 139 -3.65 -6.03 -19.72
CA GLY A 139 -2.22 -6.30 -19.86
C GLY A 139 -1.79 -6.48 -21.31
N GLU A 140 -2.65 -6.15 -22.26
CA GLU A 140 -2.34 -6.15 -23.69
C GLU A 140 -1.73 -4.81 -24.12
N GLY A 141 -1.03 -4.84 -25.24
CA GLY A 141 -0.40 -3.67 -25.82
C GLY A 141 0.95 -3.31 -25.20
N GLU A 142 1.44 -2.13 -25.55
CA GLU A 142 2.76 -1.67 -25.14
C GLU A 142 2.82 -1.31 -23.67
N VAL A 143 4.01 -1.48 -23.05
CA VAL A 143 4.26 -1.06 -21.67
C VAL A 143 4.41 0.46 -21.63
N LEU A 144 3.54 1.12 -20.88
CA LEU A 144 3.58 2.57 -20.69
C LEU A 144 4.58 2.98 -19.60
N PHE A 145 4.57 2.26 -18.49
CA PHE A 145 5.51 2.44 -17.38
C PHE A 145 5.54 1.18 -16.51
N SER A 146 6.56 1.08 -15.68
CA SER A 146 6.81 -0.09 -14.85
C SER A 146 7.01 0.30 -13.39
N MET A 147 6.93 -0.68 -12.51
CA MET A 147 7.11 -0.49 -11.07
C MET A 147 8.10 -1.51 -10.51
N ILE A 148 9.10 -1.01 -9.79
CA ILE A 148 10.09 -1.80 -9.07
C ILE A 148 9.97 -1.62 -7.56
N ASN A 149 10.49 -2.59 -6.83
CA ASN A 149 10.64 -2.54 -5.38
C ASN A 149 11.87 -1.69 -5.01
N MET A 150 11.80 -0.89 -3.95
CA MET A 150 12.98 -0.17 -3.43
C MET A 150 13.96 -1.09 -2.70
N ILE A 151 13.52 -2.29 -2.27
CA ILE A 151 14.40 -3.31 -1.71
C ILE A 151 15.12 -4.03 -2.85
N LYS A 152 16.46 -4.13 -2.78
CA LYS A 152 17.24 -4.92 -3.74
C LYS A 152 16.80 -6.41 -3.71
N PRO A 153 16.75 -7.05 -4.87
CA PRO A 153 17.20 -6.64 -6.21
C PRO A 153 16.24 -5.74 -7.00
N GLY A 154 15.14 -5.28 -6.44
CA GLY A 154 14.15 -4.43 -7.09
C GLY A 154 12.95 -5.19 -7.67
N THR A 155 12.95 -6.51 -7.52
CA THR A 155 11.94 -7.41 -8.06
C THR A 155 10.82 -7.69 -7.08
N PHE A 156 9.79 -8.37 -7.57
CA PHE A 156 8.69 -8.89 -6.77
C PHE A 156 8.57 -10.40 -6.98
N GLU A 157 8.05 -11.06 -5.97
CA GLU A 157 7.71 -12.47 -6.04
C GLU A 157 6.20 -12.62 -5.75
N PRO A 158 5.37 -12.92 -6.77
CA PRO A 158 3.91 -12.97 -6.63
C PRO A 158 3.41 -13.91 -5.52
N SER A 159 4.12 -15.03 -5.33
CA SER A 159 3.80 -16.00 -4.28
C SER A 159 4.08 -15.50 -2.86
N LYS A 160 4.96 -14.50 -2.70
CA LYS A 160 5.34 -13.92 -1.41
C LYS A 160 4.77 -12.52 -1.17
N MET A 161 3.99 -11.98 -2.11
CA MET A 161 3.42 -10.64 -1.99
C MET A 161 2.66 -10.42 -0.67
N ASP A 162 1.92 -11.43 -0.19
CA ASP A 162 1.14 -11.30 1.04
C ASP A 162 2.00 -11.13 2.31
N ARG A 163 3.30 -11.44 2.23
CA ARG A 163 4.28 -11.29 3.31
C ARG A 163 5.27 -10.15 3.07
N LEU A 164 5.19 -9.51 1.90
CA LEU A 164 6.08 -8.42 1.55
C LEU A 164 5.86 -7.23 2.48
N MET A 165 6.97 -6.68 2.96
CA MET A 165 7.06 -5.39 3.62
C MET A 165 8.17 -4.60 2.93
N THR A 166 7.86 -3.43 2.38
CA THR A 166 8.85 -2.61 1.68
C THR A 166 8.81 -1.17 2.16
N PRO A 167 9.95 -0.47 2.22
CA PRO A 167 9.97 0.97 2.48
C PRO A 167 9.37 1.78 1.35
N GLY A 168 9.22 1.19 0.14
CA GLY A 168 8.63 1.89 -0.99
C GLY A 168 8.76 1.15 -2.30
N VAL A 169 8.17 1.76 -3.32
CA VAL A 169 8.22 1.32 -4.72
C VAL A 169 8.52 2.52 -5.62
N SER A 170 9.09 2.26 -6.79
CA SER A 170 9.40 3.30 -7.78
C SER A 170 8.68 3.00 -9.09
N LEU A 171 7.89 3.95 -9.59
CA LEU A 171 7.36 3.90 -10.93
C LEU A 171 8.33 4.60 -11.87
N PHE A 172 8.54 4.04 -13.04
CA PHE A 172 9.39 4.63 -14.06
C PHE A 172 8.86 4.39 -15.47
N MET A 173 9.07 5.36 -16.33
CA MET A 173 8.89 5.25 -17.77
C MET A 173 10.20 5.62 -18.47
N GLN A 174 10.42 5.06 -19.64
CA GLN A 174 11.62 5.29 -20.43
C GLN A 174 11.23 5.74 -21.85
N LEU A 175 11.95 6.70 -22.39
CA LEU A 175 11.85 7.08 -23.80
C LEU A 175 12.84 6.26 -24.66
N PRO A 176 12.54 6.01 -25.92
CA PRO A 176 11.30 6.39 -26.60
C PRO A 176 10.12 5.58 -26.11
N ALA A 177 9.00 6.28 -25.83
CA ALA A 177 7.74 5.65 -25.48
C ALA A 177 6.87 5.49 -26.71
N ALA A 178 6.05 4.46 -26.73
CA ALA A 178 5.00 4.36 -27.72
C ALA A 178 3.97 5.48 -27.53
N GLY A 179 3.77 6.30 -28.56
CA GLY A 179 2.84 7.43 -28.51
C GLY A 179 3.44 8.68 -27.86
N ARG A 180 2.62 9.41 -27.10
CA ARG A 180 3.02 10.69 -26.51
C ARG A 180 3.61 10.50 -25.10
N GLY A 181 4.88 10.84 -24.93
CA GLY A 181 5.59 10.75 -23.65
C GLY A 181 4.90 11.52 -22.53
N LEU A 182 4.42 12.73 -22.81
CA LEU A 182 3.68 13.55 -21.85
C LEU A 182 2.39 12.86 -21.34
N ALA A 183 1.63 12.24 -22.24
CA ALA A 183 0.40 11.54 -21.86
C ALA A 183 0.69 10.32 -20.95
N HIS A 184 1.77 9.60 -21.23
CA HIS A 184 2.22 8.47 -20.39
C HIS A 184 2.69 8.92 -19.01
N PHE A 185 3.43 10.04 -18.95
CA PHE A 185 3.85 10.63 -17.68
C PHE A 185 2.66 11.06 -16.83
N ASP A 186 1.68 11.75 -17.41
CA ASP A 186 0.49 12.16 -16.68
C ASP A 186 -0.34 10.96 -16.21
N LEU A 187 -0.37 9.86 -16.97
CA LEU A 187 -1.01 8.62 -16.55
C LEU A 187 -0.22 7.97 -15.41
N MET A 188 1.12 7.94 -15.49
CA MET A 188 1.98 7.44 -14.42
C MET A 188 1.82 8.24 -13.14
N LEU A 189 1.74 9.58 -13.23
CA LEU A 189 1.50 10.45 -12.07
C LEU A 189 0.15 10.16 -11.41
N LYS A 190 -0.93 10.01 -12.18
CA LYS A 190 -2.25 9.62 -11.66
C LYS A 190 -2.23 8.24 -11.00
N ALA A 191 -1.51 7.30 -11.59
CA ALA A 191 -1.35 5.96 -10.99
C ALA A 191 -0.55 6.03 -9.68
N ALA A 192 0.51 6.85 -9.63
CA ALA A 192 1.31 7.06 -8.44
C ALA A 192 0.50 7.68 -7.30
N ASP A 193 -0.30 8.71 -7.59
CA ASP A 193 -1.17 9.38 -6.62
C ASP A 193 -2.20 8.41 -6.02
N LYS A 194 -2.88 7.66 -6.90
CA LYS A 194 -3.85 6.65 -6.48
C LYS A 194 -3.18 5.55 -5.65
N LEU A 195 -2.02 5.06 -6.09
CA LEU A 195 -1.28 4.02 -5.37
C LEU A 195 -0.83 4.52 -4.00
N ALA A 196 -0.28 5.73 -3.91
CA ALA A 196 0.11 6.34 -2.64
C ALA A 196 -1.06 6.46 -1.67
N SER A 197 -2.25 6.84 -2.17
CA SER A 197 -3.47 6.90 -1.36
C SER A 197 -3.90 5.53 -0.82
N GLU A 198 -3.78 4.47 -1.62
CA GLU A 198 -4.19 3.10 -1.23
C GLU A 198 -3.22 2.47 -0.20
N VAL A 199 -1.93 2.83 -0.25
CA VAL A 199 -0.91 2.25 0.63
C VAL A 199 -0.47 3.19 1.76
N ASP A 200 -1.15 4.32 1.97
CA ASP A 200 -0.78 5.41 2.89
C ASP A 200 0.69 5.86 2.71
N GLY A 201 1.10 5.98 1.46
CA GLY A 201 2.45 6.38 1.07
C GLY A 201 2.57 7.88 0.81
N ILE A 202 3.82 8.32 0.64
CA ILE A 202 4.17 9.68 0.22
C ILE A 202 4.83 9.66 -1.15
N LEU A 203 4.54 10.68 -1.97
CA LEU A 203 5.14 10.84 -3.29
C LEU A 203 6.46 11.60 -3.20
N LEU A 204 7.48 11.06 -3.85
CA LEU A 204 8.80 11.65 -3.94
C LEU A 204 9.24 11.72 -5.40
N ASP A 205 10.11 12.68 -5.72
CA ASP A 205 10.74 12.81 -7.03
C ASP A 205 11.87 11.78 -7.26
N ALA A 206 12.55 11.87 -8.40
CA ALA A 206 13.69 11.00 -8.74
C ALA A 206 14.86 11.10 -7.74
N SER A 207 15.00 12.24 -7.06
CA SER A 207 16.01 12.49 -6.02
C SER A 207 15.54 12.11 -4.62
N ARG A 208 14.39 11.48 -4.51
CA ARG A 208 13.71 11.11 -3.24
C ARG A 208 13.38 12.30 -2.34
N GLN A 209 13.20 13.48 -2.94
CA GLN A 209 12.66 14.64 -2.26
C GLN A 209 11.12 14.66 -2.43
N PRO A 210 10.38 15.34 -1.54
CA PRO A 210 8.94 15.49 -1.70
C PRO A 210 8.59 15.99 -3.10
N LEU A 211 7.64 15.31 -3.74
CA LEU A 211 7.24 15.63 -5.10
C LEU A 211 6.70 17.07 -5.16
N SER A 212 7.33 17.92 -5.98
CA SER A 212 7.02 19.34 -6.11
C SER A 212 6.41 19.68 -7.46
N GLU A 213 5.60 20.73 -7.51
CA GLU A 213 5.07 21.26 -8.77
C GLU A 213 6.20 21.73 -9.72
N TYR A 214 7.31 22.19 -9.16
CA TYR A 214 8.48 22.55 -9.97
C TYR A 214 9.03 21.35 -10.74
N TYR A 215 9.25 20.21 -10.05
CA TYR A 215 9.71 18.98 -10.69
C TYR A 215 8.73 18.48 -11.76
N LEU A 216 7.43 18.50 -11.46
CA LEU A 216 6.39 18.07 -12.40
C LEU A 216 6.34 18.96 -13.64
N THR A 217 6.49 20.28 -13.47
CA THR A 217 6.52 21.23 -14.59
C THR A 217 7.74 20.97 -15.48
N GLN A 218 8.91 20.81 -14.88
CA GLN A 218 10.14 20.49 -15.62
C GLN A 218 9.99 19.22 -16.45
N CYS A 219 9.53 18.13 -15.84
CA CYS A 219 9.29 16.86 -16.59
C CYS A 219 8.30 17.04 -17.74
N ARG A 220 7.21 17.80 -17.52
CA ARG A 220 6.21 18.05 -18.55
C ARG A 220 6.73 18.90 -19.70
N ASP A 221 7.56 19.89 -19.42
CA ASP A 221 8.13 20.75 -20.46
C ASP A 221 9.15 19.96 -21.31
N GLU A 222 10.01 19.16 -20.69
CA GLU A 222 10.92 18.25 -21.39
C GLU A 222 10.17 17.26 -22.29
N LEU A 223 9.06 16.68 -21.80
CA LEU A 223 8.25 15.72 -22.55
C LEU A 223 7.44 16.38 -23.67
N LYS A 224 7.00 17.63 -23.51
CA LYS A 224 6.39 18.39 -24.62
C LYS A 224 7.40 18.61 -25.75
N ASP A 225 8.62 19.00 -25.41
CA ASP A 225 9.68 19.21 -26.40
C ASP A 225 10.02 17.89 -27.13
N TYR A 226 10.02 16.76 -26.39
CA TYR A 226 10.18 15.42 -26.98
C TYR A 226 9.03 15.06 -27.94
N ASP A 227 7.77 15.28 -27.54
CA ASP A 227 6.58 14.95 -28.34
C ASP A 227 6.44 15.81 -29.62
N HIS A 228 7.21 16.90 -29.74
CA HIS A 228 7.24 17.80 -30.88
C HIS A 228 8.41 17.56 -31.87
N GLN A 229 9.30 16.60 -31.57
CA GLN A 229 10.41 16.20 -32.44
C GLN A 229 9.98 15.18 -33.48
#